data_d773fd68a9175349f2801abcbd8b06ca
#
_entry.id   d773fd68a9175349f2801abcbd8b06ca
#
_cell.length_a   1.000
_cell.length_b   1.000
_cell.length_c   1.000
_cell.angle_alpha   90.00
_cell.angle_beta   90.00
_cell.angle_gamma   90.00
#
_symmetry.space_group_name_H-M   'P 1'
#
loop_
_entity.id
_entity.type
_entity.pdbx_description
1 polymer ?
#
loop_
_entity_poly.entity_id
_entity_poly.type
_entity_poly.pdbx_seq_one_letter_code
_entity_poly.pdbx_strand_id
1 'polypeptide(L)'
;MTSQSNLQAVATLDAALAELDLTARLRLVEELGGRSVFTTSLGLEDQVITAAIGLAGLSIEVATLQTGRLFKETLDLIAETEERFGISITQYSPDQDDIDAYAAKYGLNGFYESVEARHACCHVRKLVPLARALQGASVWVTGLRRSQSGNRATTPFAEYDAERNLIKVNPLADWSLDDINAYVESEAVPINPLHARGYPSIGCEPCTRAIKPGEPERAGRWWWENDEKRECGLHVPDAAIPSLNSSSL
;
A
#
# COMPACT_ATOMS: atom_id res chain seq x y z
N MET A 1 3.50 -27.40 -6.55
CA MET A 1 3.15 -27.64 -5.13
C MET A 1 1.64 -27.58 -5.02
N THR A 2 1.00 -28.39 -4.18
CA THR A 2 -0.47 -28.34 -4.02
C THR A 2 -0.86 -27.12 -3.19
N SER A 3 -2.07 -26.60 -3.38
CA SER A 3 -2.62 -25.43 -2.62
C SER A 3 -2.48 -25.63 -1.08
N GLN A 4 -2.64 -26.86 -0.61
CA GLN A 4 -2.53 -27.21 0.81
C GLN A 4 -1.10 -27.11 1.35
N SER A 5 -0.09 -27.41 0.52
CA SER A 5 1.33 -27.25 0.88
C SER A 5 1.70 -25.75 1.04
N ASN A 6 1.17 -24.89 0.17
CA ASN A 6 1.41 -23.44 0.26
C ASN A 6 0.78 -22.85 1.53
N LEU A 7 -0.44 -23.24 1.86
CA LEU A 7 -1.12 -22.75 3.07
C LEU A 7 -0.38 -23.15 4.36
N GLN A 8 0.15 -24.40 4.43
CA GLN A 8 0.92 -24.84 5.60
C GLN A 8 2.26 -24.08 5.71
N ALA A 9 2.94 -23.84 4.59
CA ALA A 9 4.20 -23.09 4.58
C ALA A 9 3.98 -21.64 5.03
N VAL A 10 2.90 -20.99 4.57
CA VAL A 10 2.56 -19.63 4.95
C VAL A 10 2.16 -19.52 6.43
N ALA A 11 1.42 -20.50 6.97
CA ALA A 11 1.09 -20.51 8.39
C ALA A 11 2.34 -20.65 9.29
N THR A 12 3.34 -21.43 8.83
CA THR A 12 4.62 -21.53 9.53
C THR A 12 5.39 -20.21 9.47
N LEU A 13 5.39 -19.56 8.32
CA LEU A 13 6.02 -18.23 8.14
C LEU A 13 5.34 -17.16 9.02
N ASP A 14 4.01 -17.14 9.05
CA ASP A 14 3.23 -16.21 9.88
C ASP A 14 3.62 -16.31 11.37
N ALA A 15 3.70 -17.54 11.88
CA ALA A 15 4.13 -17.81 13.25
C ALA A 15 5.58 -17.39 13.51
N ALA A 16 6.50 -17.63 12.55
CA ALA A 16 7.90 -17.26 12.68
C ALA A 16 8.07 -15.73 12.71
N LEU A 17 7.35 -15.00 11.83
CA LEU A 17 7.40 -13.53 11.78
C LEU A 17 6.89 -12.88 13.07
N ALA A 18 5.94 -13.51 13.78
CA ALA A 18 5.39 -12.98 15.02
C ALA A 18 6.44 -12.84 16.14
N GLU A 19 7.48 -13.68 16.14
CA GLU A 19 8.53 -13.72 17.16
C GLU A 19 9.72 -12.80 16.86
N LEU A 20 9.73 -12.12 15.72
CA LEU A 20 10.85 -11.34 15.22
C LEU A 20 10.60 -9.83 15.32
N ASP A 21 11.69 -9.05 15.41
CA ASP A 21 11.65 -7.61 15.20
C ASP A 21 11.52 -7.25 13.70
N LEU A 22 11.30 -5.97 13.39
CA LEU A 22 11.06 -5.50 12.03
C LEU A 22 12.20 -5.88 11.06
N THR A 23 13.45 -5.65 11.47
CA THR A 23 14.61 -5.93 10.63
C THR A 23 14.76 -7.42 10.37
N ALA A 24 14.57 -8.25 11.39
CA ALA A 24 14.62 -9.71 11.25
C ALA A 24 13.46 -10.25 10.39
N ARG A 25 12.25 -9.66 10.51
CA ARG A 25 11.11 -9.98 9.62
C ARG A 25 11.45 -9.72 8.15
N LEU A 26 12.05 -8.57 7.85
CA LEU A 26 12.43 -8.21 6.48
C LEU A 26 13.60 -9.07 5.96
N ARG A 27 14.56 -9.44 6.80
CA ARG A 27 15.62 -10.42 6.44
C ARG A 27 15.03 -11.79 6.11
N LEU A 28 14.07 -12.25 6.90
CA LEU A 28 13.39 -13.52 6.62
C LEU A 28 12.64 -13.48 5.28
N VAL A 29 12.04 -12.32 4.92
CA VAL A 29 11.45 -12.10 3.59
C VAL A 29 12.49 -12.25 2.48
N GLU A 30 13.67 -11.67 2.62
CA GLU A 30 14.76 -11.80 1.65
C GLU A 30 15.24 -13.26 1.52
N GLU A 31 15.32 -13.98 2.64
CA GLU A 31 15.73 -15.39 2.70
C GLU A 31 14.73 -16.36 2.03
N LEU A 32 13.46 -15.97 1.87
CA LEU A 32 12.48 -16.76 1.12
C LEU A 32 12.87 -16.94 -0.36
N GLY A 33 13.72 -16.04 -0.86
CA GLY A 33 14.21 -16.05 -2.23
C GLY A 33 13.18 -15.60 -3.27
N GLY A 34 13.66 -15.45 -4.51
CA GLY A 34 12.87 -14.89 -5.59
C GLY A 34 12.78 -13.35 -5.49
N ARG A 35 11.87 -12.75 -6.28
CA ARG A 35 11.67 -11.30 -6.31
C ARG A 35 10.73 -10.87 -5.18
N SER A 36 11.21 -10.07 -4.26
CA SER A 36 10.40 -9.46 -3.19
C SER A 36 10.17 -7.98 -3.50
N VAL A 37 8.92 -7.53 -3.43
CA VAL A 37 8.52 -6.15 -3.72
C VAL A 37 7.79 -5.57 -2.51
N PHE A 38 8.27 -4.44 -2.03
CA PHE A 38 7.54 -3.60 -1.08
C PHE A 38 6.86 -2.46 -1.85
N THR A 39 5.55 -2.31 -1.69
CA THR A 39 4.83 -1.19 -2.29
C THR A 39 4.58 -0.10 -1.27
N THR A 40 5.21 1.06 -1.46
CA THR A 40 5.09 2.21 -0.58
C THR A 40 4.07 3.23 -1.09
N SER A 41 3.24 3.74 -0.21
CA SER A 41 2.43 4.95 -0.42
C SER A 41 3.12 6.22 0.09
N LEU A 42 4.34 6.09 0.62
CA LEU A 42 5.07 7.12 1.37
C LEU A 42 4.27 7.63 2.60
N GLY A 43 3.34 6.83 3.10
CA GLY A 43 2.71 7.03 4.39
C GLY A 43 3.65 6.66 5.53
N LEU A 44 3.23 6.96 6.76
CA LEU A 44 4.08 6.85 7.94
C LEU A 44 4.66 5.43 8.13
N GLU A 45 3.80 4.41 8.04
CA GLU A 45 4.19 3.00 8.15
C GLU A 45 5.12 2.56 7.03
N ASP A 46 4.82 3.01 5.82
CA ASP A 46 5.60 2.64 4.65
C ASP A 46 7.00 3.26 4.70
N GLN A 47 7.13 4.47 5.26
CA GLN A 47 8.43 5.10 5.48
C GLN A 47 9.28 4.35 6.51
N VAL A 48 8.67 3.78 7.56
CA VAL A 48 9.35 2.90 8.52
C VAL A 48 9.90 1.65 7.83
N ILE A 49 9.10 0.98 6.99
CA ILE A 49 9.55 -0.21 6.23
C ILE A 49 10.66 0.18 5.25
N THR A 50 10.49 1.31 4.53
CA THR A 50 11.49 1.81 3.59
C THR A 50 12.83 2.08 4.29
N ALA A 51 12.79 2.73 5.45
CA ALA A 51 13.96 2.99 6.28
C ALA A 51 14.64 1.68 6.73
N ALA A 52 13.87 0.71 7.22
CA ALA A 52 14.41 -0.58 7.65
C ALA A 52 15.06 -1.35 6.50
N ILE A 53 14.48 -1.32 5.29
CA ILE A 53 15.08 -1.91 4.08
C ILE A 53 16.43 -1.24 3.77
N GLY A 54 16.47 0.10 3.70
CA GLY A 54 17.67 0.83 3.34
C GLY A 54 18.78 0.72 4.40
N LEU A 55 18.45 0.91 5.69
CA LEU A 55 19.41 0.82 6.79
C LEU A 55 20.01 -0.58 6.94
N ALA A 56 19.24 -1.63 6.68
CA ALA A 56 19.70 -3.02 6.72
C ALA A 56 20.35 -3.50 5.42
N GLY A 57 20.34 -2.71 4.35
CA GLY A 57 20.90 -3.04 3.03
C GLY A 57 20.23 -4.24 2.37
N LEU A 58 18.90 -4.39 2.52
CA LEU A 58 18.16 -5.55 2.01
C LEU A 58 17.83 -5.41 0.53
N SER A 59 17.84 -6.55 -0.19
CA SER A 59 17.53 -6.64 -1.61
C SER A 59 16.02 -6.76 -1.89
N ILE A 60 15.20 -5.98 -1.17
CA ILE A 60 13.76 -5.87 -1.39
C ILE A 60 13.50 -4.67 -2.29
N GLU A 61 12.89 -4.88 -3.44
CA GLU A 61 12.55 -3.78 -4.36
C GLU A 61 11.50 -2.87 -3.73
N VAL A 62 11.76 -1.56 -3.71
CA VAL A 62 10.80 -0.56 -3.24
C VAL A 62 10.10 0.07 -4.44
N ALA A 63 8.78 -0.01 -4.48
CA ALA A 63 7.96 0.50 -5.58
C ALA A 63 6.85 1.41 -5.06
N THR A 64 6.49 2.44 -5.84
CA THR A 64 5.33 3.30 -5.56
C THR A 64 4.41 3.42 -6.76
N LEU A 65 3.14 3.67 -6.51
CA LEU A 65 2.12 3.86 -7.53
C LEU A 65 1.96 5.37 -7.80
N GLN A 66 2.58 5.85 -8.89
CA GLN A 66 2.43 7.23 -9.34
C GLN A 66 1.09 7.39 -10.05
N THR A 67 0.06 7.75 -9.29
CA THR A 67 -1.32 7.79 -9.78
C THR A 67 -1.64 8.96 -10.70
N GLY A 68 -0.74 9.93 -10.85
CA GLY A 68 -0.98 11.22 -11.50
C GLY A 68 -1.89 12.16 -10.69
N ARG A 69 -2.18 11.79 -9.41
CA ARG A 69 -3.06 12.53 -8.50
C ARG A 69 -2.50 12.56 -7.07
N LEU A 70 -1.19 12.34 -6.88
CA LEU A 70 -0.55 12.44 -5.58
C LEU A 70 -0.38 13.91 -5.18
N PHE A 71 -0.32 14.18 -3.88
CA PHE A 71 0.11 15.47 -3.36
C PHE A 71 1.54 15.78 -3.79
N LYS A 72 1.84 17.08 -3.97
CA LYS A 72 3.22 17.51 -4.24
C LYS A 72 4.17 17.07 -3.12
N GLU A 73 3.75 17.18 -1.87
CA GLU A 73 4.51 16.76 -0.69
C GLU A 73 4.86 15.26 -0.73
N THR A 74 3.97 14.42 -1.27
CA THR A 74 4.25 12.99 -1.45
C THR A 74 5.28 12.77 -2.56
N LEU A 75 5.22 13.55 -3.64
CA LEU A 75 6.19 13.45 -4.73
C LEU A 75 7.59 13.94 -4.32
N ASP A 76 7.64 15.04 -3.58
CA ASP A 76 8.91 15.58 -3.08
C ASP A 76 9.59 14.60 -2.10
N LEU A 77 8.79 13.90 -1.28
CA LEU A 77 9.29 12.91 -0.32
C LEU A 77 9.97 11.70 -0.96
N ILE A 78 9.68 11.37 -2.23
CA ILE A 78 10.36 10.26 -2.95
C ILE A 78 11.87 10.52 -2.99
N ALA A 79 12.28 11.67 -3.52
CA ALA A 79 13.69 12.01 -3.66
C ALA A 79 14.41 12.13 -2.30
N GLU A 80 13.74 12.72 -1.31
CA GLU A 80 14.28 12.84 0.05
C GLU A 80 14.53 11.46 0.68
N THR A 81 13.60 10.52 0.47
CA THR A 81 13.70 9.15 0.97
C THR A 81 14.81 8.37 0.27
N GLU A 82 14.92 8.48 -1.06
CA GLU A 82 15.98 7.86 -1.85
C GLU A 82 17.36 8.35 -1.42
N GLU A 83 17.53 9.65 -1.25
CA GLU A 83 18.79 10.25 -0.80
C GLU A 83 19.15 9.81 0.63
N ARG A 84 18.16 9.84 1.55
CA ARG A 84 18.38 9.52 2.97
C ARG A 84 18.82 8.08 3.20
N PHE A 85 18.28 7.13 2.45
CA PHE A 85 18.51 5.69 2.68
C PHE A 85 19.36 5.02 1.60
N GLY A 86 19.77 5.73 0.54
CA GLY A 86 20.58 5.18 -0.55
C GLY A 86 19.86 4.10 -1.35
N ILE A 87 18.56 4.20 -1.48
CA ILE A 87 17.70 3.25 -2.22
C ILE A 87 17.12 3.90 -3.47
N SER A 88 16.51 3.10 -4.33
CA SER A 88 15.70 3.59 -5.46
C SER A 88 14.25 3.17 -5.28
N ILE A 89 13.32 4.09 -5.54
CA ILE A 89 11.87 3.85 -5.49
C ILE A 89 11.33 3.82 -6.92
N THR A 90 11.04 2.62 -7.42
CA THR A 90 10.49 2.44 -8.77
C THR A 90 9.05 2.95 -8.84
N GLN A 91 8.78 3.87 -9.76
CA GLN A 91 7.45 4.49 -9.91
C GLN A 91 6.66 3.79 -11.03
N TYR A 92 5.50 3.24 -10.68
CA TYR A 92 4.58 2.62 -11.63
C TYR A 92 3.38 3.54 -11.88
N SER A 93 3.26 4.03 -13.13
CA SER A 93 2.20 4.95 -13.55
C SER A 93 1.12 4.22 -14.36
N PRO A 94 -0.14 4.67 -14.34
CA PRO A 94 -1.16 4.19 -15.26
C PRO A 94 -0.83 4.56 -16.71
N ASP A 95 -1.34 3.78 -17.65
CA ASP A 95 -1.21 4.11 -19.08
C ASP A 95 -2.17 5.25 -19.44
N GLN A 96 -1.76 6.12 -20.38
CA GLN A 96 -2.54 7.30 -20.73
C GLN A 96 -3.88 6.92 -21.39
N ASP A 97 -3.89 5.88 -22.21
CA ASP A 97 -5.12 5.40 -22.87
C ASP A 97 -6.18 4.95 -21.85
N ASP A 98 -5.75 4.29 -20.76
CA ASP A 98 -6.67 3.87 -19.68
C ASP A 98 -7.22 5.07 -18.91
N ILE A 99 -6.38 6.10 -18.69
CA ILE A 99 -6.81 7.37 -18.08
C ILE A 99 -7.85 8.05 -18.96
N ASP A 100 -7.61 8.12 -20.27
CA ASP A 100 -8.49 8.78 -21.23
C ASP A 100 -9.82 8.03 -21.37
N ALA A 101 -9.80 6.69 -21.40
CA ALA A 101 -11.00 5.86 -21.39
C ALA A 101 -11.84 6.07 -20.11
N TYR A 102 -11.19 6.13 -18.94
CA TYR A 102 -11.88 6.47 -17.69
C TYR A 102 -12.50 7.86 -17.76
N ALA A 103 -11.76 8.86 -18.22
CA ALA A 103 -12.21 10.25 -18.29
C ALA A 103 -13.36 10.42 -19.29
N ALA A 104 -13.35 9.70 -20.41
CA ALA A 104 -14.44 9.71 -21.40
C ALA A 104 -15.74 9.12 -20.83
N LYS A 105 -15.64 8.06 -20.00
CA LYS A 105 -16.82 7.39 -19.43
C LYS A 105 -17.40 8.13 -18.22
N TYR A 106 -16.56 8.59 -17.29
CA TYR A 106 -16.98 9.11 -15.98
C TYR A 106 -16.66 10.59 -15.78
N GLY A 107 -15.92 11.21 -16.69
CA GLY A 107 -15.35 12.54 -16.47
C GLY A 107 -14.07 12.50 -15.64
N LEU A 108 -13.28 13.55 -15.73
CA LEU A 108 -11.98 13.66 -15.07
C LEU A 108 -12.04 13.48 -13.55
N ASN A 109 -13.13 13.92 -12.93
CA ASN A 109 -13.38 13.85 -11.48
C ASN A 109 -14.60 12.99 -11.14
N GLY A 110 -15.02 12.09 -12.02
CA GLY A 110 -16.18 11.23 -11.83
C GLY A 110 -16.15 10.35 -10.58
N PHE A 111 -14.99 10.17 -9.96
CA PHE A 111 -14.83 9.47 -8.68
C PHE A 111 -15.60 10.13 -7.50
N TYR A 112 -16.08 11.36 -7.65
CA TYR A 112 -16.97 12.00 -6.69
C TYR A 112 -18.45 11.64 -6.89
N GLU A 113 -18.83 11.20 -8.11
CA GLU A 113 -20.22 11.02 -8.50
C GLU A 113 -20.78 9.66 -8.04
N SER A 114 -19.96 8.63 -7.98
CA SER A 114 -20.38 7.31 -7.52
C SER A 114 -19.22 6.46 -7.01
N VAL A 115 -19.56 5.47 -6.16
CA VAL A 115 -18.61 4.45 -5.68
C VAL A 115 -18.05 3.64 -6.85
N GLU A 116 -18.89 3.31 -7.86
CA GLU A 116 -18.46 2.62 -9.09
C GLU A 116 -17.38 3.42 -9.82
N ALA A 117 -17.60 4.71 -10.08
CA ALA A 117 -16.65 5.56 -10.77
C ALA A 117 -15.34 5.73 -9.96
N ARG A 118 -15.45 5.78 -8.62
CA ARG A 118 -14.26 5.79 -7.76
C ARG A 118 -13.48 4.47 -7.86
N HIS A 119 -14.15 3.33 -7.83
CA HIS A 119 -13.50 2.03 -7.99
C HIS A 119 -12.83 1.92 -9.36
N ALA A 120 -13.49 2.37 -10.43
CA ALA A 120 -12.90 2.41 -11.77
C ALA A 120 -11.66 3.31 -11.82
N CYS A 121 -11.68 4.49 -11.17
CA CYS A 121 -10.50 5.35 -11.04
C CYS A 121 -9.36 4.66 -10.30
N CYS A 122 -9.65 4.01 -9.17
CA CYS A 122 -8.66 3.26 -8.40
C CYS A 122 -8.12 2.07 -9.20
N HIS A 123 -8.95 1.39 -9.97
CA HIS A 123 -8.52 0.29 -10.84
C HIS A 123 -7.46 0.77 -11.84
N VAL A 124 -7.78 1.78 -12.64
CA VAL A 124 -6.87 2.33 -13.65
C VAL A 124 -5.60 2.88 -13.02
N ARG A 125 -5.73 3.68 -11.96
CA ARG A 125 -4.59 4.43 -11.42
C ARG A 125 -3.76 3.67 -10.40
N LYS A 126 -4.26 2.54 -9.88
CA LYS A 126 -3.58 1.79 -8.81
C LYS A 126 -3.50 0.30 -9.10
N LEU A 127 -4.63 -0.38 -9.40
CA LEU A 127 -4.61 -1.84 -9.51
C LEU A 127 -3.85 -2.32 -10.75
N VAL A 128 -4.05 -1.68 -11.90
CA VAL A 128 -3.29 -1.99 -13.12
C VAL A 128 -1.79 -1.73 -12.92
N PRO A 129 -1.33 -0.56 -12.41
CA PRO A 129 0.07 -0.35 -12.08
C PRO A 129 0.62 -1.30 -11.00
N LEU A 130 -0.17 -1.66 -9.99
CA LEU A 130 0.21 -2.63 -8.97
C LEU A 130 0.47 -4.02 -9.58
N ALA A 131 -0.41 -4.47 -10.47
CA ALA A 131 -0.23 -5.76 -11.15
C ALA A 131 1.10 -5.80 -11.92
N ARG A 132 1.49 -4.69 -12.56
CA ARG A 132 2.81 -4.56 -13.21
C ARG A 132 3.96 -4.56 -12.22
N ALA A 133 3.82 -3.85 -11.09
CA ALA A 133 4.83 -3.83 -10.04
C ALA A 133 5.07 -5.23 -9.45
N LEU A 134 4.02 -6.02 -9.29
CA LEU A 134 4.09 -7.36 -8.70
C LEU A 134 4.32 -8.48 -9.73
N GLN A 135 4.43 -8.17 -11.02
CA GLN A 135 4.65 -9.19 -12.05
C GLN A 135 5.94 -9.98 -11.78
N GLY A 136 5.81 -11.29 -11.57
CA GLY A 136 6.95 -12.17 -11.26
C GLY A 136 7.47 -12.05 -9.82
N ALA A 137 6.81 -11.31 -8.95
CA ALA A 137 7.15 -11.28 -7.53
C ALA A 137 6.74 -12.60 -6.85
N SER A 138 7.56 -13.06 -5.92
CA SER A 138 7.27 -14.17 -5.01
C SER A 138 6.70 -13.67 -3.70
N VAL A 139 7.10 -12.48 -3.26
CA VAL A 139 6.66 -11.86 -2.02
C VAL A 139 6.25 -10.40 -2.26
N TRP A 140 5.12 -10.02 -1.69
CA TRP A 140 4.63 -8.65 -1.62
C TRP A 140 4.60 -8.15 -0.18
N VAL A 141 5.42 -7.16 0.15
CA VAL A 141 5.46 -6.52 1.47
C VAL A 141 4.53 -5.30 1.48
N THR A 142 3.76 -5.13 2.55
CA THR A 142 2.85 -4.00 2.74
C THR A 142 2.96 -3.39 4.14
N GLY A 143 2.57 -2.11 4.29
CA GLY A 143 2.57 -1.38 5.58
C GLY A 143 1.26 -1.51 6.37
N LEU A 144 0.57 -2.65 6.30
CA LEU A 144 -0.67 -2.85 7.04
C LEU A 144 -0.42 -3.10 8.52
N ARG A 145 -1.22 -2.45 9.39
CA ARG A 145 -1.26 -2.66 10.85
C ARG A 145 -2.68 -3.02 11.29
N ARG A 146 -2.80 -3.90 12.27
CA ARG A 146 -4.10 -4.29 12.86
C ARG A 146 -4.85 -3.09 13.45
N SER A 147 -4.10 -2.15 14.04
CA SER A 147 -4.65 -0.97 14.71
C SER A 147 -5.13 0.15 13.77
N GLN A 148 -4.88 0.07 12.45
CA GLN A 148 -5.27 1.12 11.48
C GLN A 148 -6.79 1.26 11.28
N SER A 149 -7.53 0.16 11.36
CA SER A 149 -9.00 0.14 11.23
C SER A 149 -9.58 -1.18 11.70
N GLY A 150 -10.88 -1.20 12.02
CA GLY A 150 -11.57 -2.43 12.39
C GLY A 150 -11.50 -3.53 11.31
N ASN A 151 -11.50 -3.15 10.04
CA ASN A 151 -11.38 -4.08 8.90
C ASN A 151 -10.00 -4.77 8.84
N ARG A 152 -8.99 -4.24 9.53
CA ARG A 152 -7.61 -4.76 9.56
C ARG A 152 -7.24 -5.48 10.85
N ALA A 153 -8.15 -5.55 11.81
CA ALA A 153 -7.89 -6.10 13.14
C ALA A 153 -7.34 -7.54 13.15
N THR A 154 -7.61 -8.31 12.10
CA THR A 154 -7.15 -9.70 11.94
C THR A 154 -6.03 -9.86 10.90
N THR A 155 -5.38 -8.77 10.48
CA THR A 155 -4.28 -8.81 9.50
C THR A 155 -3.17 -9.73 10.02
N PRO A 156 -2.83 -10.82 9.29
CA PRO A 156 -1.72 -11.70 9.66
C PRO A 156 -0.38 -11.06 9.29
N PHE A 157 0.73 -11.62 9.79
CA PHE A 157 2.06 -11.25 9.32
C PHE A 157 2.33 -11.76 7.91
N ALA A 158 1.82 -12.98 7.59
CA ALA A 158 1.91 -13.55 6.25
C ALA A 158 0.60 -14.20 5.84
N GLU A 159 0.22 -14.02 4.58
CA GLU A 159 -0.92 -14.67 3.94
C GLU A 159 -0.60 -15.06 2.51
N TYR A 160 -1.26 -16.10 1.98
CA TYR A 160 -1.14 -16.47 0.59
C TYR A 160 -2.18 -15.72 -0.24
N ASP A 161 -1.71 -14.84 -1.12
CA ASP A 161 -2.52 -14.18 -2.12
C ASP A 161 -2.69 -15.13 -3.32
N ALA A 162 -3.80 -15.86 -3.32
CA ALA A 162 -4.08 -16.88 -4.34
C ALA A 162 -4.34 -16.26 -5.72
N GLU A 163 -4.82 -15.02 -5.76
CA GLU A 163 -5.14 -14.31 -6.99
C GLU A 163 -3.86 -13.90 -7.73
N ARG A 164 -2.87 -13.42 -6.98
CA ARG A 164 -1.57 -13.01 -7.50
C ARG A 164 -0.52 -14.12 -7.45
N ASN A 165 -0.84 -15.25 -6.82
CA ASN A 165 0.04 -16.40 -6.63
C ASN A 165 1.38 -16.01 -5.97
N LEU A 166 1.32 -15.24 -4.88
CA LEU A 166 2.47 -14.80 -4.10
C LEU A 166 2.19 -14.84 -2.60
N ILE A 167 3.21 -14.66 -1.80
CA ILE A 167 3.08 -14.48 -0.35
C ILE A 167 3.00 -12.99 -0.05
N LYS A 168 1.95 -12.55 0.63
CA LYS A 168 1.84 -11.19 1.12
C LYS A 168 2.30 -11.14 2.58
N VAL A 169 3.20 -10.20 2.90
CA VAL A 169 3.80 -10.03 4.23
C VAL A 169 3.52 -8.64 4.76
N ASN A 170 3.05 -8.57 6.01
CA ASN A 170 2.72 -7.34 6.72
C ASN A 170 3.64 -7.21 7.96
N PRO A 171 4.89 -6.74 7.82
CA PRO A 171 5.88 -6.79 8.88
C PRO A 171 5.56 -5.89 10.08
N LEU A 172 4.63 -4.95 9.93
CA LEU A 172 4.16 -4.04 10.98
C LEU A 172 2.79 -4.44 11.55
N ALA A 173 2.30 -5.66 11.30
CA ALA A 173 0.93 -6.07 11.65
C ALA A 173 0.58 -5.83 13.12
N ASP A 174 1.50 -6.01 14.04
CA ASP A 174 1.35 -5.86 15.50
C ASP A 174 1.74 -4.48 16.06
N TRP A 175 2.29 -3.59 15.23
CA TRP A 175 2.77 -2.30 15.70
C TRP A 175 1.62 -1.34 16.03
N SER A 176 1.81 -0.59 17.13
CA SER A 176 0.98 0.57 17.46
C SER A 176 1.44 1.82 16.68
N LEU A 177 0.66 2.89 16.74
CA LEU A 177 1.09 4.18 16.21
C LEU A 177 2.27 4.76 17.01
N ASP A 178 2.33 4.47 18.32
CA ASP A 178 3.42 4.90 19.18
C ASP A 178 4.75 4.21 18.81
N ASP A 179 4.72 2.91 18.45
CA ASP A 179 5.90 2.19 17.94
C ASP A 179 6.40 2.80 16.63
N ILE A 180 5.47 3.13 15.71
CA ILE A 180 5.78 3.82 14.45
C ILE A 180 6.48 5.15 14.73
N ASN A 181 5.89 6.00 15.58
CA ASN A 181 6.44 7.31 15.90
C ASN A 181 7.82 7.21 16.60
N ALA A 182 7.98 6.27 17.51
CA ALA A 182 9.25 6.02 18.18
C ALA A 182 10.36 5.62 17.18
N TYR A 183 10.03 4.76 16.21
CA TYR A 183 10.97 4.37 15.16
C TYR A 183 11.31 5.56 14.24
N VAL A 184 10.30 6.33 13.82
CA VAL A 184 10.51 7.53 12.99
C VAL A 184 11.46 8.52 13.66
N GLU A 185 11.29 8.75 14.97
CA GLU A 185 12.14 9.65 15.74
C GLU A 185 13.57 9.09 15.90
N SER A 186 13.71 7.80 16.28
CA SER A 186 15.02 7.18 16.52
C SER A 186 15.90 7.11 15.28
N GLU A 187 15.32 6.81 14.13
CA GLU A 187 16.03 6.66 12.85
C GLU A 187 16.04 7.93 11.98
N ALA A 188 15.43 9.02 12.49
CA ALA A 188 15.26 10.28 11.76
C ALA A 188 14.67 10.03 10.34
N VAL A 189 13.58 9.29 10.29
CA VAL A 189 12.90 8.90 9.04
C VAL A 189 12.21 10.11 8.43
N PRO A 190 12.44 10.45 7.15
CA PRO A 190 11.67 11.47 6.46
C PRO A 190 10.18 11.11 6.43
N ILE A 191 9.32 12.04 6.79
CA ILE A 191 7.87 11.84 6.79
C ILE A 191 7.15 12.93 6.01
N ASN A 192 5.98 12.60 5.48
CA ASN A 192 5.17 13.54 4.73
C ASN A 192 4.74 14.72 5.62
N PRO A 193 5.07 15.97 5.27
CA PRO A 193 4.72 17.15 6.08
C PRO A 193 3.21 17.38 6.23
N LEU A 194 2.37 16.71 5.44
CA LEU A 194 0.93 16.72 5.58
C LEU A 194 0.48 16.09 6.92
N HIS A 195 1.25 15.17 7.52
CA HIS A 195 0.92 14.61 8.84
C HIS A 195 0.79 15.71 9.89
N ALA A 196 1.71 16.69 9.90
CA ALA A 196 1.65 17.85 10.80
C ALA A 196 0.48 18.81 10.49
N ARG A 197 -0.15 18.67 9.31
CA ARG A 197 -1.33 19.48 8.90
C ARG A 197 -2.65 18.74 9.11
N GLY A 198 -2.65 17.64 9.87
CA GLY A 198 -3.86 16.87 10.20
C GLY A 198 -4.28 15.85 9.15
N TYR A 199 -3.35 15.32 8.37
CA TYR A 199 -3.57 14.23 7.42
C TYR A 199 -2.94 12.92 7.94
N PRO A 200 -3.58 12.18 8.85
CA PRO A 200 -2.99 10.94 9.39
C PRO A 200 -2.95 9.81 8.35
N SER A 201 -3.86 9.80 7.38
CA SER A 201 -3.92 8.83 6.28
C SER A 201 -3.90 9.56 4.94
N ILE A 202 -2.83 9.38 4.17
CA ILE A 202 -2.60 10.09 2.90
C ILE A 202 -2.81 9.15 1.71
N GLY A 203 -3.40 9.65 0.65
CA GLY A 203 -3.54 8.96 -0.63
C GLY A 203 -3.55 9.97 -1.77
N CYS A 204 -4.33 9.71 -2.84
CA CYS A 204 -4.51 10.72 -3.88
C CYS A 204 -5.08 12.01 -3.29
N GLU A 205 -4.55 13.16 -3.73
CA GLU A 205 -4.95 14.49 -3.26
C GLU A 205 -6.47 14.71 -3.31
N PRO A 206 -7.18 14.48 -4.43
CA PRO A 206 -8.64 14.70 -4.47
C PRO A 206 -9.43 13.71 -3.61
N CYS A 207 -8.82 12.64 -3.11
CA CYS A 207 -9.46 11.62 -2.28
C CYS A 207 -9.06 11.70 -0.81
N THR A 208 -8.41 12.79 -0.39
CA THR A 208 -7.86 12.92 0.98
C THR A 208 -8.05 14.35 1.48
N ARG A 209 -8.60 14.50 2.68
CA ARG A 209 -8.65 15.76 3.43
C ARG A 209 -8.00 15.61 4.80
N ALA A 210 -7.66 16.74 5.39
CA ALA A 210 -7.34 16.77 6.82
C ALA A 210 -8.55 16.32 7.65
N ILE A 211 -8.30 15.67 8.77
CA ILE A 211 -9.33 15.30 9.74
C ILE A 211 -9.50 16.39 10.80
N LYS A 212 -10.67 16.43 11.42
CA LYS A 212 -10.93 17.26 12.59
C LYS A 212 -10.50 16.53 13.87
N PRO A 213 -10.17 17.25 14.95
CA PRO A 213 -9.91 16.61 16.24
C PRO A 213 -11.03 15.65 16.65
N GLY A 214 -10.67 14.42 17.01
CA GLY A 214 -11.62 13.37 17.41
C GLY A 214 -12.22 12.55 16.26
N GLU A 215 -11.96 12.90 14.99
CA GLU A 215 -12.34 12.02 13.88
C GLU A 215 -11.39 10.79 13.81
N PRO A 216 -11.87 9.61 13.38
CA PRO A 216 -11.04 8.46 13.13
C PRO A 216 -9.91 8.76 12.12
N GLU A 217 -8.77 8.08 12.25
CA GLU A 217 -7.56 8.27 11.41
C GLU A 217 -7.85 8.28 9.90
N ARG A 218 -8.77 7.44 9.44
CA ARG A 218 -9.14 7.32 8.02
C ARG A 218 -10.38 8.15 7.61
N ALA A 219 -10.94 8.96 8.49
CA ALA A 219 -12.13 9.78 8.19
C ALA A 219 -11.90 10.80 7.05
N GLY A 220 -10.64 11.17 6.79
CA GLY A 220 -10.26 12.03 5.67
C GLY A 220 -10.27 11.34 4.30
N ARG A 221 -10.38 10.00 4.23
CA ARG A 221 -10.36 9.22 2.98
C ARG A 221 -11.78 9.08 2.45
N TRP A 222 -12.00 9.45 1.17
CA TRP A 222 -13.32 9.38 0.50
C TRP A 222 -14.44 9.92 1.40
N TRP A 223 -14.23 11.08 2.02
CA TRP A 223 -15.09 11.67 3.05
C TRP A 223 -16.52 11.97 2.58
N TRP A 224 -16.76 11.96 1.28
CA TRP A 224 -18.09 12.15 0.66
C TRP A 224 -18.91 10.87 0.57
N GLU A 225 -18.30 9.70 0.85
CA GLU A 225 -19.01 8.42 0.84
C GLU A 225 -19.55 8.09 2.23
N ASN A 226 -20.77 7.56 2.28
CA ASN A 226 -21.41 7.11 3.51
C ASN A 226 -21.14 5.63 3.83
N ASP A 227 -20.22 5.00 3.11
CA ASP A 227 -19.93 3.59 3.25
C ASP A 227 -18.98 3.31 4.43
N GLU A 228 -19.41 2.47 5.36
CA GLU A 228 -18.55 1.97 6.45
C GLU A 228 -17.38 1.11 5.93
N LYS A 229 -17.44 0.65 4.68
CA LYS A 229 -16.42 -0.18 4.02
C LYS A 229 -15.43 0.62 3.16
N ARG A 230 -15.11 1.85 3.52
CA ARG A 230 -14.18 2.72 2.79
C ARG A 230 -12.77 2.13 2.75
N GLU A 231 -12.52 1.22 1.81
CA GLU A 231 -11.18 0.68 1.54
C GLU A 231 -10.75 0.93 0.09
N CYS A 232 -9.46 1.06 -0.10
CA CYS A 232 -8.86 1.02 -1.44
C CYS A 232 -8.86 -0.43 -1.92
N GLY A 233 -9.26 -0.67 -3.16
CA GLY A 233 -9.26 -2.01 -3.77
C GLY A 233 -7.90 -2.73 -3.79
N LEU A 234 -6.81 -2.09 -3.36
CA LEU A 234 -5.48 -2.71 -3.27
C LEU A 234 -5.43 -3.92 -2.32
N HIS A 235 -6.27 -3.91 -1.28
CA HIS A 235 -6.25 -4.92 -0.21
C HIS A 235 -7.56 -5.70 -0.08
N VAL A 236 -8.44 -5.55 -1.06
CA VAL A 236 -9.73 -6.26 -1.14
C VAL A 236 -9.66 -7.23 -2.35
N PRO A 237 -10.18 -8.46 -2.26
CA PRO A 237 -10.22 -9.37 -3.42
C PRO A 237 -10.91 -8.73 -4.63
N ASP A 238 -10.35 -8.95 -5.84
CA ASP A 238 -10.79 -8.32 -7.10
C ASP A 238 -12.24 -8.63 -7.53
N ALA A 239 -12.88 -9.62 -6.94
CA ALA A 239 -14.26 -10.02 -7.25
C ALA A 239 -15.31 -8.91 -7.10
N ALA A 240 -14.94 -7.73 -6.58
CA ALA A 240 -15.82 -6.58 -6.39
C ALA A 240 -15.59 -5.43 -7.40
N ILE A 241 -14.69 -5.58 -8.38
CA ILE A 241 -14.30 -4.47 -9.27
C ILE A 241 -14.83 -4.72 -10.70
N PRO A 242 -15.71 -3.86 -11.23
CA PRO A 242 -16.19 -3.99 -12.61
C PRO A 242 -15.04 -3.79 -13.62
N SER A 243 -14.81 -4.75 -14.51
CA SER A 243 -13.88 -4.60 -15.62
C SER A 243 -14.34 -3.49 -16.57
N LEU A 244 -13.44 -2.60 -16.97
CA LEU A 244 -13.72 -1.57 -17.98
C LEU A 244 -13.91 -2.15 -19.40
N ASN A 245 -13.50 -3.42 -19.62
CA ASN A 245 -13.55 -4.12 -20.91
C ASN A 245 -14.67 -5.15 -20.96
N SER A 246 -15.91 -4.72 -21.10
CA SER A 246 -16.98 -5.50 -21.72
C SER A 246 -17.76 -4.62 -22.70
N SER A 247 -17.09 -4.14 -23.74
CA SER A 247 -17.75 -3.70 -24.96
C SER A 247 -17.65 -4.84 -25.93
N SER A 248 -18.72 -5.64 -25.97
CA SER A 248 -19.05 -6.50 -27.10
C SER A 248 -19.02 -5.70 -28.39
N LEU A 249 -18.25 -6.17 -29.35
CA LEU A 249 -18.45 -5.88 -30.75
C LEU A 249 -19.81 -6.45 -31.22
#